data_246a1ddaad76bedd5f1e2c6cb48afbc8
#
_entry.id   246a1ddaad76bedd5f1e2c6cb48afbc8
#
_cell.length_a   1.000
_cell.length_b   1.000
_cell.length_c   1.000
_cell.angle_alpha   90.00
_cell.angle_beta   90.00
_cell.angle_gamma   90.00
#
_symmetry.space_group_name_H-M   'P 1'
#
loop_
_entity.id
_entity.type
_entity.pdbx_description
1 polymer ?
#
loop_
_entity_poly.entity_id
_entity_poly.type
_entity_poly.pdbx_seq_one_letter_code
_entity_poly.pdbx_strand_id
1 'polypeptide(L)' 'MGAAAKDQIEVYDIAKKNGDKMQTCAQAMMIAQFFLQAKDEARWKEWKAKEAVDCKAAGMTS' A
#
# COMPACT_ATOMS: atom_id res chain seq x y z
N MET A 1 14.61 -9.71 4.68
CA MET A 1 14.20 -8.32 4.49
C MET A 1 13.22 -8.15 3.37
N GLY A 2 13.51 -8.63 2.18
CA GLY A 2 12.57 -8.55 1.06
C GLY A 2 11.29 -9.35 1.27
N ALA A 3 11.35 -10.40 2.09
CA ALA A 3 10.20 -11.28 2.30
C ALA A 3 9.02 -10.56 2.94
N ALA A 4 9.26 -9.71 3.93
CA ALA A 4 8.19 -9.00 4.62
C ALA A 4 7.44 -8.05 3.68
N ALA A 5 8.18 -7.29 2.87
CA ALA A 5 7.57 -6.39 1.90
C ALA A 5 6.79 -7.17 0.86
N LYS A 6 7.35 -8.28 0.40
CA LYS A 6 6.71 -9.12 -0.60
C LYS A 6 5.39 -9.68 -0.08
N ASP A 7 5.36 -10.14 1.16
CA ASP A 7 4.15 -10.67 1.77
C ASP A 7 3.07 -9.60 1.86
N GLN A 8 3.44 -8.39 2.25
CA GLN A 8 2.48 -7.29 2.34
C GLN A 8 1.94 -6.91 0.96
N ILE A 9 2.77 -6.94 -0.06
CA ILE A 9 2.33 -6.65 -1.42
C ILE A 9 1.34 -7.72 -1.89
N GLU A 10 1.57 -8.98 -1.55
CA GLU A 10 0.62 -10.04 -1.88
C GLU A 10 -0.74 -9.81 -1.23
N VAL A 11 -0.75 -9.43 0.04
CA VAL A 11 -2.00 -9.11 0.75
C VAL A 11 -2.70 -7.94 0.08
N TYR A 12 -1.94 -6.91 -0.32
CA TYR A 12 -2.48 -5.78 -1.05
C TYR A 12 -3.15 -6.22 -2.35
N ASP A 13 -2.46 -7.06 -3.12
CA ASP A 13 -2.99 -7.52 -4.40
C ASP A 13 -4.27 -8.34 -4.21
N ILE A 14 -4.32 -9.19 -3.20
CA ILE A 14 -5.50 -9.98 -2.90
C ILE A 14 -6.67 -9.09 -2.51
N ALA A 15 -6.44 -8.11 -1.66
CA ALA A 15 -7.47 -7.17 -1.24
C ALA A 15 -8.01 -6.39 -2.43
N LYS A 16 -7.13 -5.98 -3.34
CA LYS A 16 -7.51 -5.24 -4.53
C LYS A 16 -8.36 -6.09 -5.46
N LYS A 17 -7.99 -7.35 -5.64
CA LYS A 17 -8.77 -8.29 -6.45
C LYS A 17 -10.15 -8.53 -5.89
N ASN A 18 -10.26 -8.59 -4.57
CA ASN A 18 -11.53 -8.85 -3.89
C ASN A 18 -12.40 -7.60 -3.81
N GLY A 19 -11.90 -6.44 -4.21
CA GLY A 19 -12.65 -5.21 -4.14
C GLY A 19 -12.79 -4.66 -2.73
N ASP A 20 -11.94 -5.12 -1.80
CA ASP A 20 -11.94 -4.63 -0.43
C ASP A 20 -11.14 -3.33 -0.37
N LYS A 21 -11.84 -2.23 -0.61
CA LYS A 21 -11.20 -0.93 -0.76
C LYS A 21 -10.55 -0.43 0.51
N MET A 22 -11.18 -0.66 1.65
CA MET A 22 -10.60 -0.24 2.93
C MET A 22 -9.31 -1.00 3.24
N GLN A 23 -9.33 -2.31 3.03
CA GLN A 23 -8.14 -3.13 3.24
C GLN A 23 -7.02 -2.73 2.28
N THR A 24 -7.38 -2.45 1.03
CA THR A 24 -6.42 -2.02 0.01
C THR A 24 -5.76 -0.71 0.42
N CYS A 25 -6.55 0.25 0.91
CA CYS A 25 -6.02 1.52 1.40
C CYS A 25 -5.07 1.29 2.58
N ALA A 26 -5.48 0.50 3.56
CA ALA A 26 -4.66 0.23 4.74
C ALA A 26 -3.34 -0.47 4.36
N GLN A 27 -3.40 -1.44 3.46
CA GLN A 27 -2.19 -2.15 3.03
C GLN A 27 -1.24 -1.24 2.28
N ALA A 28 -1.77 -0.36 1.42
CA ALA A 28 -0.92 0.59 0.71
C ALA A 28 -0.18 1.51 1.68
N MET A 29 -0.86 1.95 2.74
CA MET A 29 -0.22 2.77 3.77
C MET A 29 0.92 2.03 4.45
N MET A 30 0.69 0.79 4.83
CA MET A 30 1.71 -0.02 5.50
C MET A 30 2.92 -0.27 4.60
N ILE A 31 2.67 -0.56 3.34
CA ILE A 31 3.76 -0.83 2.39
C ILE A 31 4.58 0.42 2.15
N ALA A 32 3.93 1.58 2.01
CA ALA A 32 4.63 2.84 1.83
C ALA A 32 5.53 3.13 3.03
N GLN A 33 5.02 2.92 4.25
CA GLN A 33 5.80 3.10 5.47
C GLN A 33 7.01 2.16 5.50
N PHE A 34 6.81 0.94 5.06
CA PHE A 34 7.89 -0.04 5.01
C PHE A 34 9.04 0.46 4.14
N PHE A 35 8.73 0.95 2.94
CA PHE A 35 9.76 1.44 2.04
C PHE A 35 10.40 2.73 2.54
N LEU A 36 9.64 3.56 3.24
CA LEU A 36 10.20 4.76 3.86
C LEU A 36 11.26 4.39 4.90
N GLN A 37 10.97 3.41 5.75
CA GLN A 37 11.90 2.94 6.76
C GLN A 37 13.13 2.27 6.13
N ALA A 38 12.94 1.61 5.01
CA ALA A 38 14.03 0.99 4.27
C ALA A 38 14.84 2.01 3.46
N LYS A 39 14.44 3.27 3.49
CA LYS A 39 15.07 4.37 2.75
C LYS A 39 15.03 4.12 1.24
N ASP A 40 14.03 3.39 0.77
CA ASP A 40 13.79 3.16 -0.64
C ASP A 40 12.81 4.23 -1.13
N GLU A 41 13.35 5.40 -1.42
CA GLU A 41 12.56 6.58 -1.73
C GLU A 41 11.73 6.40 -3.01
N ALA A 42 12.29 5.73 -4.01
CA ALA A 42 11.60 5.52 -5.27
C ALA A 42 10.31 4.70 -5.07
N ARG A 43 10.42 3.60 -4.32
CA ARG A 43 9.26 2.76 -4.03
C ARG A 43 8.29 3.42 -3.06
N TRP A 44 8.83 4.18 -2.10
CA TRP A 44 7.98 4.93 -1.19
C TRP A 44 7.08 5.89 -1.96
N LYS A 45 7.63 6.63 -2.92
CA LYS A 45 6.85 7.56 -3.72
C LYS A 45 5.79 6.83 -4.54
N GLU A 46 6.16 5.71 -5.11
CA GLU A 46 5.22 4.88 -5.88
C GLU A 46 4.05 4.43 -5.02
N TRP A 47 4.33 3.92 -3.82
CA TRP A 47 3.29 3.42 -2.93
C TRP A 47 2.48 4.52 -2.29
N LYS A 48 3.08 5.70 -2.08
CA LYS A 48 2.31 6.87 -1.62
C LYS A 48 1.29 7.28 -2.67
N ALA A 49 1.64 7.21 -3.95
CA ALA A 49 0.70 7.49 -5.02
C ALA A 49 -0.43 6.46 -5.05
N LYS A 50 -0.10 5.18 -4.90
CA LYS A 50 -1.11 4.12 -4.82
C LYS A 50 -2.02 4.29 -3.62
N GLU A 51 -1.45 4.64 -2.50
CA GLU A 51 -2.22 4.92 -1.28
C GLU A 51 -3.24 6.02 -1.52
N ALA A 52 -2.84 7.11 -2.12
CA ALA A 52 -3.74 8.22 -2.38
C ALA A 52 -4.93 7.79 -3.23
N VAL A 53 -4.69 7.04 -4.29
CA VAL A 53 -5.74 6.55 -5.17
C VAL A 53 -6.65 5.56 -4.45
N ASP A 54 -6.05 4.60 -3.75
CA ASP A 54 -6.81 3.53 -3.11
C ASP A 54 -7.63 4.04 -1.93
N CYS A 55 -7.07 4.96 -1.15
CA CYS A 55 -7.78 5.54 -0.02
C CYS A 55 -8.93 6.42 -0.48
N LYS A 56 -8.74 7.16 -1.57
CA LYS A 56 -9.80 7.96 -2.16
C LYS A 56 -10.93 7.05 -2.65
N ALA A 57 -10.59 5.94 -3.29
CA ALA A 57 -11.59 4.98 -3.75
C ALA A 57 -12.38 4.37 -2.59
N ALA A 58 -11.76 4.28 -1.41
CA ALA A 58 -12.43 3.79 -0.22
C ALA A 58 -13.27 4.86 0.49
N GLY A 59 -13.28 6.08 -0.04
CA GLY A 59 -13.99 7.19 0.57
C GLY A 59 -13.25 7.83 1.73
N MET A 60 -11.99 7.48 1.91
CA MET A 60 -11.16 8.03 2.99
C MET A 60 -10.32 9.16 2.44
N THR A 61 -10.87 10.35 2.48
CA THR A 61 -10.16 11.55 2.04
C THR A 61 -9.54 12.24 3.23
N SER A 62 -8.31 12.61 3.09
CA SER A 62 -7.62 13.37 4.13
C SER A 62 -7.84 14.87 3.93
#